data_8b1e0f39f61c8d417c6d8b654409fcaf
#
_entry.id   8b1e0f39f61c8d417c6d8b654409fcaf
#
_cell.length_a   1.000
_cell.length_b   1.000
_cell.length_c   1.000
_cell.angle_alpha   90.00
_cell.angle_beta   90.00
_cell.angle_gamma   90.00
#
_symmetry.space_group_name_H-M   'P 1'
#
loop_
_entity.id
_entity.type
_entity.pdbx_description
1 polymer ?
#
loop_
_entity_poly.entity_id
_entity_poly.type
_entity_poly.pdbx_seq_one_letter_code
_entity_poly.pdbx_strand_id
1 'polypeptide(L)'
;MAISNRLKNFLDGAKIRYSVASHPVAYTAQEIAAASHVRGRQLAKSVLVKTDHGLTLAVLSAIYLIDLKKLKAALRAKKVSIAKESDIKAIFPDVEVGAMSPFGNIYQVPVIVDKALEGPDSIVFNGGTHKETVKCLFRDFANAVKPQSGEFALIPKPKPGKKVKKKSKSAKKPAKQTAKKAAKRPKARKR
;
A
#
# COMPACT_ATOMS: atom_id res chain seq x y z
N MET A 1 -2.22 19.85 -6.59
CA MET A 1 -1.99 18.40 -6.42
C MET A 1 -3.35 17.75 -6.55
N ALA A 2 -3.51 16.85 -7.47
CA ALA A 2 -4.86 16.45 -7.81
C ALA A 2 -4.86 14.96 -8.10
N ILE A 3 -5.76 14.26 -7.41
CA ILE A 3 -6.24 12.95 -7.87
C ILE A 3 -6.65 13.06 -9.34
N SER A 4 -6.69 11.94 -10.07
CA SER A 4 -7.14 11.93 -11.47
C SER A 4 -8.45 12.73 -11.63
N ASN A 5 -8.49 13.63 -12.61
CA ASN A 5 -9.67 14.47 -12.86
C ASN A 5 -10.93 13.62 -13.11
N ARG A 6 -10.79 12.48 -13.78
CA ARG A 6 -11.92 11.56 -14.00
C ARG A 6 -12.46 11.02 -12.68
N LEU A 7 -11.57 10.61 -11.77
CA LEU A 7 -11.97 10.13 -10.45
C LEU A 7 -12.65 11.23 -9.65
N LYS A 8 -12.06 12.43 -9.63
CA LYS A 8 -12.64 13.60 -8.92
C LYS A 8 -14.04 13.90 -9.43
N ASN A 9 -14.20 14.07 -10.74
CA ASN A 9 -15.49 14.39 -11.34
C ASN A 9 -16.55 13.32 -11.06
N PHE A 10 -16.15 12.04 -11.06
CA PHE A 10 -17.04 10.94 -10.73
C PHE A 10 -17.49 10.98 -9.26
N LEU A 11 -16.55 11.15 -8.32
CA LEU A 11 -16.85 11.20 -6.89
C LEU A 11 -17.77 12.37 -6.55
N ASP A 12 -17.49 13.56 -7.11
CA ASP A 12 -18.29 14.77 -6.93
C ASP A 12 -19.70 14.60 -7.54
N GLY A 13 -19.78 14.08 -8.77
CA GLY A 13 -21.06 13.83 -9.47
C GLY A 13 -21.93 12.78 -8.77
N ALA A 14 -21.32 11.74 -8.22
CA ALA A 14 -21.98 10.71 -7.42
C ALA A 14 -22.27 11.14 -5.98
N LYS A 15 -21.89 12.36 -5.58
CA LYS A 15 -22.04 12.92 -4.21
C LYS A 15 -21.42 12.03 -3.12
N ILE A 16 -20.34 11.34 -3.46
CA ILE A 16 -19.58 10.51 -2.52
C ILE A 16 -18.74 11.42 -1.63
N ARG A 17 -18.84 11.24 -0.32
CA ARG A 17 -17.97 11.96 0.62
C ARG A 17 -16.61 11.29 0.66
N TYR A 18 -15.56 12.07 0.38
CA TYR A 18 -14.18 11.58 0.39
C TYR A 18 -13.23 12.60 1.00
N SER A 19 -12.06 12.13 1.40
CA SER A 19 -10.93 12.97 1.77
C SER A 19 -9.70 12.54 0.99
N VAL A 20 -8.85 13.51 0.65
CA VAL A 20 -7.58 13.26 -0.05
C VAL A 20 -6.44 13.55 0.90
N ALA A 21 -5.47 12.65 0.95
CA ALA A 21 -4.24 12.83 1.69
C ALA A 21 -3.04 12.71 0.74
N SER A 22 -2.14 13.69 0.80
CA SER A 22 -0.86 13.65 0.09
C SER A 22 0.21 13.04 0.98
N HIS A 23 1.11 12.26 0.37
CA HIS A 23 2.22 11.61 1.07
C HIS A 23 3.46 11.58 0.16
N PRO A 24 4.67 11.33 0.70
CA PRO A 24 5.84 11.05 -0.11
C PRO A 24 5.57 9.91 -1.09
N VAL A 25 6.29 9.88 -2.21
CA VAL A 25 6.15 8.80 -3.20
C VAL A 25 6.28 7.44 -2.52
N ALA A 26 5.28 6.61 -2.67
CA ALA A 26 5.23 5.26 -2.09
C ALA A 26 4.66 4.28 -3.13
N TYR A 27 5.40 3.19 -3.36
CA TYR A 27 5.04 2.18 -4.36
C TYR A 27 4.49 0.91 -3.73
N THR A 28 4.87 0.62 -2.50
CA THR A 28 4.41 -0.58 -1.81
C THR A 28 3.23 -0.28 -0.89
N ALA A 29 2.35 -1.27 -0.73
CA ALA A 29 1.22 -1.15 0.19
C ALA A 29 1.63 -0.81 1.63
N GLN A 30 2.81 -1.27 2.06
CA GLN A 30 3.34 -0.99 3.40
C GLN A 30 3.79 0.46 3.54
N GLU A 31 4.49 0.99 2.53
CA GLU A 31 4.90 2.40 2.48
C GLU A 31 3.68 3.32 2.45
N ILE A 32 2.69 3.01 1.59
CA ILE A 32 1.45 3.79 1.48
C ILE A 32 0.68 3.78 2.82
N ALA A 33 0.53 2.60 3.44
CA ALA A 33 -0.16 2.48 4.72
C ALA A 33 0.55 3.27 5.83
N ALA A 34 1.88 3.22 5.87
CA ALA A 34 2.68 3.98 6.84
C ALA A 34 2.59 5.48 6.58
N ALA A 35 2.75 5.92 5.33
CA ALA A 35 2.71 7.33 4.94
C ALA A 35 1.34 7.99 5.12
N SER A 36 0.27 7.21 4.93
CA SER A 36 -1.12 7.67 5.08
C SER A 36 -1.70 7.40 6.47
N HIS A 37 -0.94 6.85 7.41
CA HIS A 37 -1.36 6.49 8.77
C HIS A 37 -2.64 5.64 8.82
N VAL A 38 -2.83 4.74 7.84
CA VAL A 38 -4.00 3.87 7.75
C VAL A 38 -3.66 2.41 8.05
N ARG A 39 -4.64 1.67 8.55
CA ARG A 39 -4.47 0.24 8.74
C ARG A 39 -4.38 -0.44 7.38
N GLY A 40 -3.38 -1.29 7.17
CA GLY A 40 -3.17 -1.96 5.88
C GLY A 40 -4.39 -2.77 5.39
N ARG A 41 -5.30 -3.19 6.29
CA ARG A 41 -6.56 -3.83 5.92
C ARG A 41 -7.55 -2.88 5.21
N GLN A 42 -7.49 -1.60 5.51
CA GLN A 42 -8.36 -0.58 4.89
C GLN A 42 -7.80 -0.07 3.56
N LEU A 43 -6.50 -0.29 3.32
CA LEU A 43 -5.87 0.10 2.07
C LEU A 43 -6.28 -0.90 0.98
N ALA A 44 -7.07 -0.43 0.03
CA ALA A 44 -7.47 -1.18 -1.16
C ALA A 44 -6.42 -1.04 -2.25
N LYS A 45 -6.05 -2.15 -2.86
CA LYS A 45 -5.28 -2.16 -4.10
C LYS A 45 -6.10 -2.72 -5.24
N SER A 46 -5.91 -2.13 -6.40
CA SER A 46 -6.57 -2.52 -7.64
C SER A 46 -5.57 -3.23 -8.54
N VAL A 47 -5.95 -4.37 -9.07
CA VAL A 47 -5.13 -5.17 -10.00
C VAL A 47 -5.95 -5.49 -11.22
N LEU A 48 -5.51 -5.02 -12.38
CA LEU A 48 -6.16 -5.36 -13.65
C LEU A 48 -5.82 -6.81 -14.02
N VAL A 49 -6.83 -7.60 -14.28
CA VAL A 49 -6.69 -8.99 -14.73
C VAL A 49 -7.35 -9.20 -16.09
N LYS A 50 -6.77 -10.07 -16.87
CA LYS A 50 -7.27 -10.49 -18.17
C LYS A 50 -7.92 -11.86 -18.04
N THR A 51 -9.15 -11.98 -18.53
CA THR A 51 -9.92 -13.22 -18.55
C THR A 51 -10.32 -13.56 -19.98
N ASP A 52 -10.94 -14.71 -20.19
CA ASP A 52 -11.61 -15.08 -21.45
C ASP A 52 -12.86 -14.22 -21.74
N HIS A 53 -13.37 -13.49 -20.75
CA HIS A 53 -14.49 -12.54 -20.88
C HIS A 53 -14.04 -11.08 -21.08
N GLY A 54 -12.74 -10.81 -21.10
CA GLY A 54 -12.18 -9.45 -21.18
C GLY A 54 -11.39 -9.04 -19.94
N LEU A 55 -11.25 -7.74 -19.75
CA LEU A 55 -10.52 -7.17 -18.61
C LEU A 55 -11.46 -6.99 -17.43
N THR A 56 -10.95 -7.24 -16.23
CA THR A 56 -11.67 -7.07 -14.96
C THR A 56 -10.71 -6.45 -13.93
N LEU A 57 -11.19 -5.54 -13.11
CA LEU A 57 -10.43 -4.94 -12.03
C LEU A 57 -10.69 -5.70 -10.73
N ALA A 58 -9.68 -6.41 -10.24
CA ALA A 58 -9.73 -7.10 -8.96
C ALA A 58 -9.26 -6.16 -7.84
N VAL A 59 -10.13 -5.93 -6.86
CA VAL A 59 -9.90 -5.03 -5.73
C VAL A 59 -9.83 -5.84 -4.44
N LEU A 60 -8.76 -5.69 -3.69
CA LEU A 60 -8.56 -6.40 -2.44
C LEU A 60 -7.73 -5.57 -1.47
N SER A 61 -7.74 -5.97 -0.19
CA SER A 61 -6.87 -5.33 0.80
C SER A 61 -5.39 -5.48 0.41
N ALA A 62 -4.65 -4.39 0.55
CA ALA A 62 -3.25 -4.30 0.12
C ALA A 62 -2.31 -5.26 0.86
N ILE A 63 -2.68 -5.73 2.06
CA ILE A 63 -1.90 -6.71 2.84
C ILE A 63 -1.98 -8.14 2.28
N TYR A 64 -2.95 -8.45 1.41
CA TYR A 64 -3.15 -9.78 0.86
C TYR A 64 -2.57 -9.88 -0.55
N LEU A 65 -2.27 -11.11 -0.98
CA LEU A 65 -1.94 -11.43 -2.37
C LEU A 65 -3.19 -11.92 -3.10
N ILE A 66 -3.16 -11.86 -4.42
CA ILE A 66 -4.23 -12.47 -5.23
C ILE A 66 -3.95 -13.96 -5.39
N ASP A 67 -4.94 -14.79 -5.07
CA ASP A 67 -5.01 -16.18 -5.50
C ASP A 67 -5.72 -16.26 -6.86
N LEU A 68 -4.96 -16.44 -7.94
CA LEU A 68 -5.51 -16.49 -9.29
C LEU A 68 -6.44 -17.70 -9.51
N LYS A 69 -6.27 -18.79 -8.75
CA LYS A 69 -7.16 -19.96 -8.86
C LYS A 69 -8.52 -19.65 -8.27
N LYS A 70 -8.55 -19.04 -7.08
CA LYS A 70 -9.80 -18.59 -6.45
C LYS A 70 -10.47 -17.48 -7.25
N LEU A 71 -9.70 -16.52 -7.76
CA LEU A 71 -10.21 -15.44 -8.60
C LEU A 71 -10.84 -15.99 -9.88
N LYS A 72 -10.20 -16.96 -10.51
CA LYS A 72 -10.74 -17.68 -11.68
C LYS A 72 -12.12 -18.30 -11.37
N ALA A 73 -12.24 -18.97 -10.22
CA ALA A 73 -13.50 -19.58 -9.80
C ALA A 73 -14.57 -18.51 -9.51
N ALA A 74 -14.21 -17.43 -8.80
CA ALA A 74 -15.12 -16.33 -8.50
C ALA A 74 -15.65 -15.64 -9.76
N LEU A 75 -14.81 -15.45 -10.77
CA LEU A 75 -15.18 -14.85 -12.06
C LEU A 75 -15.85 -15.86 -13.02
N ARG A 76 -15.95 -17.14 -12.67
CA ARG A 76 -16.41 -18.21 -13.54
C ARG A 76 -15.69 -18.24 -14.90
N ALA A 77 -14.43 -17.84 -14.91
CA ALA A 77 -13.60 -17.73 -16.10
C ALA A 77 -12.86 -19.04 -16.40
N LYS A 78 -12.53 -19.29 -17.67
CA LYS A 78 -11.70 -20.42 -18.09
C LYS A 78 -10.21 -20.12 -17.92
N LYS A 79 -9.83 -18.85 -18.05
CA LYS A 79 -8.45 -18.36 -17.91
C LYS A 79 -8.42 -17.02 -17.14
N VAL A 80 -7.43 -16.84 -16.28
CA VAL A 80 -7.16 -15.58 -15.58
C VAL A 80 -5.66 -15.35 -15.51
N SER A 81 -5.23 -14.16 -15.87
CA SER A 81 -3.84 -13.72 -15.75
C SER A 81 -3.78 -12.23 -15.34
N ILE A 82 -2.70 -11.82 -14.72
CA ILE A 82 -2.48 -10.39 -14.46
C ILE A 82 -2.26 -9.70 -15.81
N ALA A 83 -2.91 -8.55 -16.01
CA ALA A 83 -2.77 -7.76 -17.22
C ALA A 83 -1.35 -7.15 -17.32
N LYS A 84 -0.88 -6.90 -18.52
CA LYS A 84 0.40 -6.25 -18.77
C LYS A 84 0.29 -4.74 -18.53
N GLU A 85 1.41 -4.08 -18.32
CA GLU A 85 1.45 -2.61 -18.18
C GLU A 85 0.91 -1.89 -19.41
N SER A 86 1.10 -2.45 -20.60
CA SER A 86 0.52 -1.93 -21.85
C SER A 86 -1.00 -1.92 -21.81
N ASP A 87 -1.62 -2.98 -21.26
CA ASP A 87 -3.08 -3.07 -21.11
C ASP A 87 -3.57 -2.03 -20.10
N ILE A 88 -2.81 -1.82 -19.00
CA ILE A 88 -3.13 -0.82 -17.98
C ILE A 88 -3.07 0.58 -18.59
N LYS A 89 -2.00 0.93 -19.31
CA LYS A 89 -1.85 2.25 -19.95
C LYS A 89 -2.92 2.53 -21.00
N ALA A 90 -3.35 1.51 -21.72
CA ALA A 90 -4.43 1.65 -22.71
C ALA A 90 -5.80 1.96 -22.08
N ILE A 91 -6.10 1.34 -20.92
CA ILE A 91 -7.39 1.51 -20.24
C ILE A 91 -7.39 2.71 -19.30
N PHE A 92 -6.27 2.97 -18.62
CA PHE A 92 -6.10 4.02 -17.60
C PHE A 92 -5.05 5.06 -18.05
N PRO A 93 -5.29 5.85 -19.10
CA PRO A 93 -4.27 6.73 -19.67
C PRO A 93 -3.89 7.91 -18.76
N ASP A 94 -4.72 8.25 -17.80
CA ASP A 94 -4.57 9.34 -16.83
C ASP A 94 -4.13 8.87 -15.43
N VAL A 95 -3.64 7.61 -15.33
CA VAL A 95 -3.27 6.98 -14.07
C VAL A 95 -1.87 6.37 -14.15
N GLU A 96 -1.07 6.56 -13.12
CA GLU A 96 0.24 5.88 -13.01
C GLU A 96 0.04 4.36 -12.82
N VAL A 97 0.89 3.57 -13.47
CA VAL A 97 0.84 2.10 -13.37
C VAL A 97 1.00 1.69 -11.90
N GLY A 98 0.02 0.95 -11.38
CA GLY A 98 -0.01 0.54 -9.98
C GLY A 98 -0.77 1.49 -9.04
N ALA A 99 -1.14 2.69 -9.50
CA ALA A 99 -1.91 3.67 -8.72
C ALA A 99 -3.40 3.72 -9.10
N MET A 100 -3.93 2.67 -9.73
CA MET A 100 -5.32 2.59 -10.14
C MET A 100 -6.28 2.64 -8.95
N SER A 101 -7.31 3.49 -9.05
CA SER A 101 -8.42 3.53 -8.10
C SER A 101 -9.31 2.27 -8.24
N PRO A 102 -10.13 1.93 -7.24
CA PRO A 102 -11.06 0.80 -7.32
C PRO A 102 -12.31 1.09 -8.16
N PHE A 103 -12.45 2.30 -8.69
CA PHE A 103 -13.59 2.73 -9.48
C PHE A 103 -13.44 2.37 -10.97
N GLY A 104 -13.37 1.06 -11.27
CA GLY A 104 -13.23 0.57 -12.66
C GLY A 104 -14.35 0.99 -13.58
N ASN A 105 -15.55 1.24 -13.06
CA ASN A 105 -16.70 1.72 -13.82
C ASN A 105 -16.45 3.04 -14.55
N ILE A 106 -15.56 3.91 -14.05
CA ILE A 106 -15.13 5.15 -14.72
C ILE A 106 -14.49 4.85 -16.08
N TYR A 107 -13.89 3.68 -16.22
CA TYR A 107 -13.19 3.21 -17.41
C TYR A 107 -13.92 2.03 -18.08
N GLN A 108 -15.19 1.82 -17.73
CA GLN A 108 -16.02 0.74 -18.26
C GLN A 108 -15.44 -0.67 -18.01
N VAL A 109 -14.65 -0.82 -16.95
CA VAL A 109 -14.06 -2.09 -16.54
C VAL A 109 -14.89 -2.68 -15.39
N PRO A 110 -15.38 -3.92 -15.53
CA PRO A 110 -16.06 -4.62 -14.44
C PRO A 110 -15.15 -4.77 -13.22
N VAL A 111 -15.75 -4.68 -12.03
CA VAL A 111 -15.02 -4.74 -10.77
C VAL A 111 -15.44 -5.96 -9.96
N ILE A 112 -14.48 -6.71 -9.45
CA ILE A 112 -14.69 -7.72 -8.41
C ILE A 112 -13.94 -7.30 -7.14
N VAL A 113 -14.62 -7.35 -6.00
CA VAL A 113 -14.05 -7.00 -4.69
C VAL A 113 -13.90 -8.24 -3.82
N ASP A 114 -12.78 -8.34 -3.11
CA ASP A 114 -12.57 -9.43 -2.15
C ASP A 114 -13.33 -9.16 -0.86
N LYS A 115 -14.02 -10.17 -0.33
CA LYS A 115 -14.82 -10.10 0.90
C LYS A 115 -14.03 -9.58 2.11
N ALA A 116 -12.73 -9.81 2.17
CA ALA A 116 -11.90 -9.29 3.27
C ALA A 116 -11.81 -7.74 3.29
N LEU A 117 -12.15 -7.08 2.18
CA LEU A 117 -12.22 -5.62 2.09
C LEU A 117 -13.59 -5.07 2.52
N GLU A 118 -14.62 -5.89 2.58
CA GLU A 118 -15.99 -5.49 2.96
C GLU A 118 -16.14 -5.23 4.48
N GLY A 119 -15.19 -5.73 5.30
CA GLY A 119 -15.25 -5.59 6.75
C GLY A 119 -15.03 -4.18 7.32
N PRO A 120 -14.11 -3.37 6.79
CA PRO A 120 -13.90 -2.00 7.25
C PRO A 120 -15.00 -1.04 6.79
N ASP A 121 -15.43 -0.11 7.65
CA ASP A 121 -16.41 0.93 7.30
C ASP A 121 -15.93 1.87 6.19
N SER A 122 -14.60 2.04 6.07
CA SER A 122 -13.98 2.90 5.06
C SER A 122 -12.81 2.21 4.38
N ILE A 123 -12.60 2.57 3.13
CA ILE A 123 -11.46 2.15 2.32
C ILE A 123 -10.60 3.36 1.96
N VAL A 124 -9.30 3.09 1.83
CA VAL A 124 -8.30 4.04 1.34
C VAL A 124 -7.67 3.44 0.09
N PHE A 125 -7.43 4.22 -0.94
CA PHE A 125 -6.88 3.76 -2.21
C PHE A 125 -6.12 4.88 -2.90
N ASN A 126 -5.29 4.55 -3.89
CA ASN A 126 -4.56 5.54 -4.67
C ASN A 126 -5.49 6.36 -5.55
N GLY A 127 -5.24 7.66 -5.63
CA GLY A 127 -6.03 8.62 -6.38
C GLY A 127 -5.66 8.74 -7.87
N GLY A 128 -4.82 7.86 -8.39
CA GLY A 128 -4.29 7.90 -9.76
C GLY A 128 -2.79 8.17 -9.83
N THR A 129 -2.18 8.55 -8.71
CA THR A 129 -0.74 8.77 -8.56
C THR A 129 -0.18 8.00 -7.36
N HIS A 130 1.14 7.89 -7.27
CA HIS A 130 1.83 7.31 -6.12
C HIS A 130 2.10 8.31 -4.97
N LYS A 131 1.43 9.47 -5.00
CA LYS A 131 1.61 10.56 -4.02
C LYS A 131 0.35 10.89 -3.26
N GLU A 132 -0.81 10.37 -3.70
CA GLU A 132 -2.10 10.75 -3.16
C GLU A 132 -2.99 9.54 -2.92
N THR A 133 -3.59 9.53 -1.74
CA THR A 133 -4.60 8.54 -1.38
C THR A 133 -5.95 9.22 -1.16
N VAL A 134 -7.00 8.49 -1.49
CA VAL A 134 -8.38 8.90 -1.30
C VAL A 134 -9.01 7.96 -0.27
N LYS A 135 -9.76 8.51 0.66
CA LYS A 135 -10.54 7.75 1.63
C LYS A 135 -12.02 8.03 1.44
N CYS A 136 -12.83 6.98 1.34
CA CYS A 136 -14.30 7.07 1.35
C CYS A 136 -14.91 5.92 2.15
N LEU A 137 -16.21 5.97 2.38
CA LEU A 137 -16.93 4.85 3.00
C LEU A 137 -17.02 3.69 2.00
N PHE A 138 -16.85 2.46 2.50
CA PHE A 138 -16.97 1.26 1.67
C PHE A 138 -18.36 1.14 1.04
N ARG A 139 -19.41 1.44 1.78
CA ARG A 139 -20.79 1.42 1.29
C ARG A 139 -21.02 2.35 0.09
N ASP A 140 -20.40 3.53 0.11
CA ASP A 140 -20.55 4.51 -0.96
C ASP A 140 -19.84 4.04 -2.23
N PHE A 141 -18.65 3.45 -2.07
CA PHE A 141 -17.96 2.74 -3.15
C PHE A 141 -18.80 1.58 -3.70
N ALA A 142 -19.33 0.71 -2.83
CA ALA A 142 -20.11 -0.45 -3.25
C ALA A 142 -21.40 -0.04 -3.98
N ASN A 143 -22.06 1.01 -3.53
CA ASN A 143 -23.27 1.54 -4.18
C ASN A 143 -22.98 2.14 -5.56
N ALA A 144 -21.86 2.86 -5.71
CA ALA A 144 -21.49 3.54 -6.95
C ALA A 144 -20.92 2.60 -8.02
N VAL A 145 -20.19 1.58 -7.61
CA VAL A 145 -19.50 0.64 -8.51
C VAL A 145 -20.31 -0.62 -8.74
N LYS A 146 -21.10 -1.05 -7.74
CA LYS A 146 -21.84 -2.34 -7.74
C LYS A 146 -20.94 -3.51 -8.10
N PRO A 147 -19.80 -3.69 -7.39
CA PRO A 147 -18.83 -4.71 -7.73
C PRO A 147 -19.39 -6.11 -7.47
N GLN A 148 -18.90 -7.09 -8.19
CA GLN A 148 -19.10 -8.50 -7.85
C GLN A 148 -18.30 -8.79 -6.57
N SER A 149 -18.87 -9.49 -5.59
CA SER A 149 -18.15 -9.97 -4.40
C SER A 149 -17.56 -11.37 -4.64
N GLY A 150 -16.34 -11.61 -4.13
CA GLY A 150 -15.67 -12.90 -4.24
C GLY A 150 -14.64 -13.12 -3.13
N GLU A 151 -14.17 -14.35 -2.97
CA GLU A 151 -13.10 -14.71 -2.04
C GLU A 151 -11.87 -15.14 -2.83
N PHE A 152 -10.90 -14.24 -2.98
CA PHE A 152 -9.67 -14.51 -3.74
C PHE A 152 -8.40 -13.95 -3.10
N ALA A 153 -8.53 -13.40 -1.90
CA ALA A 153 -7.36 -12.98 -1.12
C ALA A 153 -6.60 -14.21 -0.60
N LEU A 154 -5.27 -14.15 -0.73
CA LEU A 154 -4.33 -15.08 -0.13
C LEU A 154 -3.60 -14.37 1.01
N ILE A 155 -3.72 -14.89 2.22
CA ILE A 155 -2.97 -14.39 3.37
C ILE A 155 -1.50 -14.75 3.18
N PRO A 156 -0.57 -13.77 3.07
CA PRO A 156 0.84 -14.07 2.95
C PRO A 156 1.30 -14.83 4.20
N LYS A 157 1.89 -16.01 4.02
CA LYS A 157 2.57 -16.67 5.13
C LYS A 157 3.69 -15.74 5.61
N PRO A 158 3.85 -15.50 6.94
CA PRO A 158 4.95 -14.69 7.43
C PRO A 158 6.25 -15.29 6.93
N LYS A 159 7.05 -14.50 6.21
CA LYS A 159 8.41 -14.92 5.85
C LYS A 159 9.14 -15.22 7.16
N PRO A 160 9.79 -16.39 7.30
CA PRO A 160 10.59 -16.65 8.50
C PRO A 160 11.58 -15.49 8.65
N GLY A 161 11.45 -14.76 9.75
CA GLY A 161 12.24 -13.58 10.01
C GLY A 161 13.72 -13.90 9.85
N LYS A 162 14.44 -13.15 9.00
CA LYS A 162 15.91 -13.15 9.03
C LYS A 162 16.29 -12.83 10.47
N LYS A 163 16.80 -13.82 11.21
CA LYS A 163 17.38 -13.63 12.53
C LYS A 163 18.43 -12.53 12.41
N VAL A 164 18.09 -11.34 12.87
CA VAL A 164 19.08 -10.26 13.04
C VAL A 164 20.07 -10.81 14.06
N LYS A 165 21.24 -11.23 13.60
CA LYS A 165 22.36 -11.55 14.49
C LYS A 165 22.67 -10.28 15.27
N LYS A 166 22.22 -10.20 16.52
CA LYS A 166 22.70 -9.21 17.47
C LYS A 166 24.21 -9.42 17.59
N LYS A 167 25.00 -8.56 16.94
CA LYS A 167 26.42 -8.46 17.26
C LYS A 167 26.50 -8.01 18.72
N SER A 168 26.85 -8.92 19.61
CA SER A 168 27.23 -8.63 20.98
C SER A 168 28.45 -7.70 20.92
N LYS A 169 28.29 -6.44 21.28
CA LYS A 169 29.42 -5.58 21.57
C LYS A 169 30.04 -6.10 22.85
N SER A 170 31.17 -6.80 22.73
CA SER A 170 32.05 -7.12 23.85
C SER A 170 32.52 -5.81 24.47
N ALA A 171 32.09 -5.54 25.70
CA ALA A 171 32.56 -4.43 26.50
C ALA A 171 34.05 -4.66 26.82
N LYS A 172 34.93 -3.86 26.21
CA LYS A 172 36.31 -3.73 26.66
C LYS A 172 36.29 -2.98 28.00
N LYS A 173 36.73 -3.68 29.10
CA LYS A 173 37.03 -3.08 30.38
C LYS A 173 38.11 -2.00 30.23
N PRO A 174 38.01 -0.87 30.88
CA PRO A 174 39.14 0.09 30.97
C PRO A 174 40.15 -0.42 31.96
N ALA A 175 41.41 -0.45 31.53
CA ALA A 175 42.55 -0.78 32.34
C ALA A 175 42.81 0.32 33.38
N LYS A 176 42.97 -0.09 34.66
CA LYS A 176 43.43 0.73 35.76
C LYS A 176 44.89 1.16 35.48
N GLN A 177 45.10 2.45 35.33
CA GLN A 177 46.46 3.04 35.51
C GLN A 177 46.64 3.44 36.94
N THR A 178 47.58 2.79 37.56
CA THR A 178 48.09 3.03 38.91
C THR A 178 48.91 4.34 38.92
N ALA A 179 48.60 5.16 39.88
CA ALA A 179 49.35 6.37 40.23
C ALA A 179 50.78 6.00 40.68
N LYS A 180 51.78 6.73 40.18
CA LYS A 180 53.10 6.84 40.83
C LYS A 180 53.44 8.29 41.03
N LYS A 181 53.46 8.62 42.32
CA LYS A 181 53.93 9.81 42.99
C LYS A 181 55.37 10.16 42.61
N ALA A 182 55.68 11.38 42.28
CA ALA A 182 56.99 11.97 42.63
C ALA A 182 56.85 13.49 42.74
N ALA A 183 57.13 13.94 43.92
CA ALA A 183 57.24 15.32 44.36
C ALA A 183 58.52 15.99 43.82
N LYS A 184 58.43 17.28 43.51
CA LYS A 184 59.51 18.23 43.82
C LYS A 184 59.02 19.68 43.63
N ARG A 185 58.87 20.40 44.71
CA ARG A 185 59.08 21.85 44.87
C ARG A 185 60.60 22.09 45.03
N PRO A 186 61.18 23.30 45.04
CA PRO A 186 60.64 24.67 44.87
C PRO A 186 61.60 25.57 44.03
N LYS A 187 61.24 26.78 43.72
CA LYS A 187 61.92 28.02 44.21
C LYS A 187 61.47 29.25 43.38
N ALA A 188 61.26 30.22 44.15
CA ALA A 188 60.97 31.60 43.82
C ALA A 188 62.13 32.35 43.12
N ARG A 189 61.83 33.41 42.36
CA ARG A 189 62.43 34.76 42.43
C ARG A 189 61.80 35.70 41.40
N LYS A 190 61.18 36.77 41.94
CA LYS A 190 61.48 38.20 41.81
C LYS A 190 61.92 38.65 40.39
N ARG A 191 61.16 39.44 39.77
CA ARG A 191 61.08 40.90 39.72
C ARG A 191 59.84 41.37 39.03
#